data_d9ed29c8a90954d4861ba05efaa0521e
#
_entry.id   d9ed29c8a90954d4861ba05efaa0521e
#
_cell.length_a   1.000
_cell.length_b   1.000
_cell.length_c   1.000
_cell.angle_alpha   90.00
_cell.angle_beta   90.00
_cell.angle_gamma   90.00
#
_symmetry.space_group_name_H-M   'P 1'
#
loop_
_entity.id
_entity.type
_entity.pdbx_description
1 polymer ?
#
loop_
_entity_poly.entity_id
_entity_poly.type
_entity_poly.pdbx_seq_one_letter_code
_entity_poly.pdbx_strand_id
1 'polypeptide(L)'
;DYWKEDEKGILFEDGKRYKESQKDNGGIKESLNGEKNNYQFSARAVIDRYKNHDMPLGWLLPNDGYGAGYGQTETLDGNIQNLKSLGDYARKNGVEIGLWTQSDLHPKEGVSALLQRDIVKEVRDAGVRVLKTDVAWVGWGYSFGLNGVADVGHIMPYYGNDARPFIISLDGWAGTQRYAGIWSGDQTGGQWEYIRFHIPTYIGSGLSGQ
;
A
#
# COMPACT_ATOMS: atom_id res chain seq x y z
N ASP A 1 0.33 20.18 4.64
CA ASP A 1 1.66 19.73 4.21
C ASP A 1 2.63 19.90 5.38
N TYR A 2 3.42 18.89 5.66
CA TYR A 2 4.44 18.87 6.68
C TYR A 2 5.85 19.15 6.14
N TRP A 3 5.93 19.60 4.87
CA TRP A 3 7.13 20.15 4.28
C TRP A 3 6.83 21.30 3.33
N LYS A 4 7.85 22.10 3.03
CA LYS A 4 7.82 23.14 2.00
C LYS A 4 8.98 22.91 1.04
N GLU A 5 8.70 22.98 -0.24
CA GLU A 5 9.71 22.90 -1.30
C GLU A 5 10.03 24.29 -1.82
N ASP A 6 11.31 24.57 -1.98
CA ASP A 6 11.84 25.78 -2.61
C ASP A 6 13.14 25.47 -3.35
N GLU A 7 13.77 26.46 -3.94
CA GLU A 7 15.03 26.31 -4.69
C GLU A 7 16.19 25.74 -3.86
N LYS A 8 16.09 25.76 -2.54
CA LYS A 8 17.09 25.23 -1.60
C LYS A 8 16.82 23.80 -1.18
N GLY A 9 15.75 23.18 -1.70
CA GLY A 9 15.31 21.82 -1.38
C GLY A 9 14.08 21.80 -0.48
N ILE A 10 13.90 20.71 0.22
CA ILE A 10 12.72 20.42 1.02
C ILE A 10 13.00 20.81 2.48
N LEU A 11 12.28 21.82 2.99
CA LEU A 11 12.25 22.14 4.41
C LEU A 11 11.16 21.32 5.10
N PHE A 12 11.55 20.47 6.00
CA PHE A 12 10.67 19.62 6.77
C PHE A 12 10.23 20.25 8.10
N GLU A 13 9.20 19.69 8.74
CA GLU A 13 8.69 20.15 10.03
C GLU A 13 9.72 20.09 11.17
N ASP A 14 10.73 19.24 11.05
CA ASP A 14 11.86 19.14 11.98
C ASP A 14 12.87 20.30 11.84
N GLY A 15 12.61 21.24 10.95
CA GLY A 15 13.47 22.39 10.65
C GLY A 15 14.69 22.05 9.79
N LYS A 16 14.86 20.81 9.37
CA LYS A 16 16.00 20.40 8.51
C LYS A 16 15.63 20.52 7.05
N ARG A 17 16.68 20.67 6.23
CA ARG A 17 16.55 20.67 4.78
C ARG A 17 17.09 19.39 4.18
N TYR A 18 16.34 18.87 3.23
CA TYR A 18 16.64 17.65 2.48
C TYR A 18 16.75 17.98 1.00
N LYS A 19 17.52 17.19 0.26
CA LYS A 19 17.58 17.29 -1.20
C LYS A 19 16.32 16.70 -1.80
N GLU A 20 15.89 17.24 -2.93
CA GLU A 20 14.75 16.71 -3.71
C GLU A 20 14.90 15.21 -3.99
N SER A 21 16.10 14.78 -4.36
CA SER A 21 16.41 13.36 -4.61
C SER A 21 16.19 12.45 -3.41
N GLN A 22 16.08 12.98 -2.20
CA GLN A 22 15.80 12.18 -1.00
C GLN A 22 14.30 11.92 -0.80
N LYS A 23 13.44 12.74 -1.38
CA LYS A 23 12.00 12.54 -1.40
C LYS A 23 11.57 11.56 -2.50
N ASP A 24 12.23 11.62 -3.61
CA ASP A 24 11.92 10.81 -4.78
C ASP A 24 12.28 9.34 -4.56
N ASN A 25 11.48 8.44 -5.15
CA ASN A 25 11.74 6.99 -5.12
C ASN A 25 13.12 6.60 -5.64
N GLY A 26 13.66 7.35 -6.58
CA GLY A 26 15.03 7.19 -7.05
C GLY A 26 16.08 7.59 -6.02
N GLY A 27 15.76 8.51 -5.12
CA GLY A 27 16.64 9.03 -4.08
C GLY A 27 16.41 8.42 -2.70
N ILE A 28 15.20 8.00 -2.41
CA ILE A 28 14.83 7.33 -1.15
C ILE A 28 14.99 5.84 -1.36
N LYS A 29 16.07 5.29 -0.89
CA LYS A 29 16.39 3.88 -1.09
C LYS A 29 15.68 2.98 -0.09
N GLU A 30 15.33 3.50 1.05
CA GLU A 30 14.69 2.75 2.11
C GLU A 30 13.40 3.48 2.52
N SER A 31 12.31 3.11 1.87
CA SER A 31 11.03 3.79 2.08
C SER A 31 10.20 3.21 3.24
N LEU A 32 10.52 2.05 3.72
CA LEU A 32 9.73 1.40 4.78
C LEU A 32 10.23 1.79 6.17
N ASN A 33 11.47 1.48 6.48
CA ASN A 33 12.02 1.63 7.82
C ASN A 33 12.85 2.88 8.02
N GLY A 34 13.23 3.54 6.93
CA GLY A 34 14.04 4.73 6.90
C GLY A 34 15.54 4.45 7.06
N GLU A 35 16.32 4.90 6.09
CA GLU A 35 17.76 4.98 6.23
C GLU A 35 18.13 6.12 7.19
N LYS A 36 19.29 6.06 7.75
CA LYS A 36 19.76 6.98 8.78
C LYS A 36 19.54 8.47 8.48
N ASN A 37 19.65 8.86 7.21
CA ASN A 37 19.49 10.25 6.79
C ASN A 37 18.15 10.55 6.11
N ASN A 38 17.31 9.54 5.91
CA ASN A 38 16.06 9.64 5.14
C ASN A 38 14.82 9.18 5.94
N TYR A 39 14.96 9.04 7.26
CA TYR A 39 13.89 8.54 8.11
C TYR A 39 12.57 9.29 7.93
N GLN A 40 12.61 10.61 7.76
CA GLN A 40 11.42 11.46 7.62
C GLN A 40 10.54 11.12 6.42
N PHE A 41 11.09 10.45 5.43
CA PHE A 41 10.39 10.00 4.23
C PHE A 41 9.94 8.54 4.30
N SER A 42 10.22 7.86 5.39
CA SER A 42 9.86 6.46 5.58
C SER A 42 8.41 6.26 6.02
N ALA A 43 7.89 5.05 5.84
CA ALA A 43 6.58 4.66 6.35
C ALA A 43 6.51 4.75 7.88
N ARG A 44 7.61 4.45 8.59
CA ARG A 44 7.66 4.64 10.05
C ARG A 44 7.45 6.09 10.45
N ALA A 45 8.09 7.01 9.75
CA ALA A 45 7.93 8.43 10.03
C ALA A 45 6.51 8.93 9.79
N VAL A 46 5.77 8.34 8.85
CA VAL A 46 4.34 8.63 8.68
C VAL A 46 3.57 8.23 9.93
N ILE A 47 3.79 7.03 10.45
CA ILE A 47 3.16 6.55 11.69
C ILE A 47 3.49 7.47 12.86
N ASP A 48 4.76 7.87 12.99
CA ASP A 48 5.21 8.78 14.05
C ASP A 48 4.50 10.14 13.98
N ARG A 49 4.35 10.70 12.77
CA ARG A 49 3.66 11.99 12.58
C ARG A 49 2.21 11.92 12.99
N TYR A 50 1.47 10.89 12.58
CA TYR A 50 0.08 10.70 13.02
C TYR A 50 -0.01 10.66 14.54
N LYS A 51 0.87 9.92 15.20
CA LYS A 51 0.92 9.82 16.65
C LYS A 51 1.29 11.16 17.32
N ASN A 52 2.28 11.86 16.78
CA ASN A 52 2.75 13.12 17.33
C ASN A 52 1.71 14.24 17.21
N HIS A 53 0.81 14.15 16.24
CA HIS A 53 -0.30 15.08 16.04
C HIS A 53 -1.63 14.59 16.64
N ASP A 54 -1.60 13.53 17.45
CA ASP A 54 -2.78 12.90 18.05
C ASP A 54 -3.87 12.57 17.01
N MET A 55 -3.45 12.13 15.85
CA MET A 55 -4.35 11.74 14.76
C MET A 55 -4.52 10.21 14.76
N PRO A 56 -5.76 9.71 14.66
CA PRO A 56 -6.00 8.28 14.62
C PRO A 56 -5.47 7.68 13.32
N LEU A 57 -4.77 6.55 13.43
CA LEU A 57 -4.28 5.76 12.30
C LEU A 57 -4.46 4.28 12.61
N GLY A 58 -5.33 3.60 11.87
CA GLY A 58 -5.58 2.16 12.05
C GLY A 58 -4.76 1.29 11.10
N TRP A 59 -4.45 1.79 9.92
CA TRP A 59 -3.63 1.09 8.94
C TRP A 59 -2.89 2.07 8.03
N LEU A 60 -1.76 1.62 7.49
CA LEU A 60 -0.94 2.33 6.54
C LEU A 60 -0.61 1.42 5.35
N LEU A 61 -0.79 1.91 4.15
CA LEU A 61 -0.51 1.20 2.92
C LEU A 61 0.55 1.96 2.11
N PRO A 62 1.84 1.56 2.17
CA PRO A 62 2.81 1.97 1.18
C PRO A 62 2.35 1.54 -0.21
N ASN A 63 2.18 2.53 -1.11
CA ASN A 63 1.63 2.31 -2.44
C ASN A 63 2.71 1.84 -3.43
N ASP A 64 2.43 1.89 -4.73
CA ASP A 64 3.29 1.42 -5.81
C ASP A 64 4.72 1.98 -5.80
N GLY A 65 4.93 3.17 -5.26
CA GLY A 65 6.24 3.80 -5.16
C GLY A 65 7.29 3.00 -4.39
N TYR A 66 6.90 2.06 -3.55
CA TYR A 66 7.86 1.19 -2.89
C TYR A 66 8.30 0.01 -3.78
N GLY A 67 7.75 -0.12 -4.96
CA GLY A 67 7.83 -1.25 -5.90
C GLY A 67 9.23 -1.76 -6.26
N ALA A 68 10.29 -1.13 -5.78
CA ALA A 68 11.65 -1.65 -5.86
C ALA A 68 11.96 -2.72 -4.78
N GLY A 69 10.93 -3.41 -4.27
CA GLY A 69 11.06 -4.37 -3.19
C GLY A 69 11.09 -3.70 -1.81
N TYR A 70 10.82 -4.44 -0.78
CA TYR A 70 10.54 -4.01 0.58
C TYR A 70 11.73 -3.40 1.34
N GLY A 71 12.39 -2.43 0.77
CA GLY A 71 13.57 -1.79 1.30
C GLY A 71 14.82 -2.11 0.49
N GLN A 72 14.62 -2.59 -0.72
CA GLN A 72 15.69 -2.72 -1.73
C GLN A 72 16.84 -3.63 -1.29
N THR A 73 16.56 -4.73 -0.67
CA THR A 73 17.58 -5.75 -0.41
C THR A 73 17.77 -6.64 -1.65
N GLU A 74 18.94 -7.27 -1.78
CA GLU A 74 19.29 -8.08 -2.94
C GLU A 74 18.57 -9.42 -2.98
N THR A 75 17.89 -9.81 -1.91
CA THR A 75 17.18 -11.09 -1.79
C THR A 75 15.71 -10.88 -1.44
N LEU A 76 14.86 -11.79 -1.93
CA LEU A 76 13.44 -11.78 -1.58
C LEU A 76 13.23 -11.97 -0.06
N ASP A 77 13.97 -12.87 0.55
CA ASP A 77 13.87 -13.10 2.00
C ASP A 77 14.32 -11.87 2.79
N GLY A 78 15.35 -11.16 2.35
CA GLY A 78 15.78 -9.90 2.94
C GLY A 78 14.69 -8.82 2.83
N ASN A 79 14.03 -8.73 1.69
CA ASN A 79 12.89 -7.83 1.49
C ASN A 79 11.74 -8.16 2.43
N ILE A 80 11.38 -9.43 2.59
CA ILE A 80 10.33 -9.88 3.53
C ILE A 80 10.71 -9.54 4.98
N GLN A 81 11.95 -9.74 5.39
CA GLN A 81 12.41 -9.38 6.73
C GLN A 81 12.34 -7.86 6.99
N ASN A 82 12.68 -7.06 6.00
CA ASN A 82 12.57 -5.62 6.10
C ASN A 82 11.10 -5.15 6.22
N LEU A 83 10.21 -5.77 5.47
CA LEU A 83 8.77 -5.54 5.57
C LEU A 83 8.22 -5.98 6.93
N LYS A 84 8.68 -7.13 7.45
CA LYS A 84 8.35 -7.59 8.81
C LYS A 84 8.76 -6.58 9.87
N SER A 85 9.94 -5.99 9.72
CA SER A 85 10.43 -4.96 10.63
C SER A 85 9.50 -3.75 10.70
N LEU A 86 8.98 -3.30 9.55
CA LEU A 86 7.93 -2.27 9.52
C LEU A 86 6.63 -2.76 10.16
N GLY A 87 6.19 -3.97 9.86
CA GLY A 87 4.96 -4.54 10.40
C GLY A 87 4.99 -4.65 11.93
N ASP A 88 6.10 -5.07 12.50
CA ASP A 88 6.30 -5.16 13.94
C ASP A 88 6.28 -3.77 14.59
N TYR A 89 6.91 -2.79 13.94
CA TYR A 89 6.88 -1.39 14.38
C TYR A 89 5.46 -0.81 14.34
N ALA A 90 4.75 -1.01 13.24
CA ALA A 90 3.39 -0.53 13.05
C ALA A 90 2.43 -1.11 14.09
N ARG A 91 2.42 -2.44 14.27
CA ARG A 91 1.56 -3.10 15.27
C ARG A 91 1.85 -2.64 16.70
N LYS A 92 3.11 -2.40 17.04
CA LYS A 92 3.48 -1.81 18.35
C LYS A 92 2.85 -0.43 18.57
N ASN A 93 2.53 0.28 17.50
CA ASN A 93 1.87 1.57 17.52
C ASN A 93 0.36 1.50 17.22
N GLY A 94 -0.24 0.30 17.19
CA GLY A 94 -1.66 0.11 16.92
C GLY A 94 -2.05 0.23 15.45
N VAL A 95 -1.08 0.09 14.53
CA VAL A 95 -1.27 0.27 13.09
C VAL A 95 -1.01 -1.04 12.36
N GLU A 96 -1.91 -1.43 11.47
CA GLU A 96 -1.68 -2.53 10.53
C GLU A 96 -1.03 -2.03 9.26
N ILE A 97 -0.25 -2.87 8.60
CA ILE A 97 0.34 -2.52 7.31
C ILE A 97 -0.40 -3.18 6.15
N GLY A 98 -0.45 -2.45 5.05
CA GLY A 98 -0.94 -2.92 3.77
C GLY A 98 0.07 -2.73 2.66
N LEU A 99 -0.17 -3.38 1.53
CA LEU A 99 0.64 -3.22 0.34
C LEU A 99 -0.22 -3.15 -0.91
N TRP A 100 0.28 -2.35 -1.85
CA TRP A 100 -0.22 -2.34 -3.22
C TRP A 100 0.26 -3.57 -3.98
N THR A 101 -0.58 -4.15 -4.82
CA THR A 101 -0.25 -5.30 -5.65
C THR A 101 -0.90 -5.17 -7.02
N GLN A 102 -0.18 -5.53 -8.04
CA GLN A 102 -0.63 -5.49 -9.44
C GLN A 102 -0.47 -6.82 -10.18
N SER A 103 0.10 -7.85 -9.56
CA SER A 103 0.54 -9.02 -10.28
C SER A 103 0.36 -10.29 -9.47
N ASP A 104 0.98 -11.35 -9.91
CA ASP A 104 0.85 -12.66 -9.33
C ASP A 104 1.12 -12.72 -7.83
N LEU A 105 0.50 -13.68 -7.19
CA LEU A 105 0.62 -13.92 -5.75
C LEU A 105 1.96 -14.52 -5.34
N HIS A 106 2.69 -15.07 -6.32
CA HIS A 106 3.95 -15.79 -6.13
C HIS A 106 5.08 -15.20 -6.97
N PRO A 107 6.34 -15.44 -6.57
CA PRO A 107 7.51 -15.00 -7.35
C PRO A 107 7.49 -15.55 -8.77
N LYS A 108 7.96 -14.73 -9.73
CA LYS A 108 8.13 -15.12 -11.13
C LYS A 108 9.59 -15.45 -11.42
N GLU A 109 9.82 -16.55 -12.17
CA GLU A 109 11.13 -16.88 -12.70
C GLU A 109 11.66 -15.77 -13.61
N GLY A 110 12.96 -15.49 -13.54
CA GLY A 110 13.63 -14.49 -14.36
C GLY A 110 13.46 -13.04 -13.92
N VAL A 111 12.66 -12.76 -12.89
CA VAL A 111 12.53 -11.42 -12.32
C VAL A 111 13.58 -11.22 -11.23
N SER A 112 14.22 -10.04 -11.23
CA SER A 112 15.17 -9.67 -10.17
C SER A 112 14.53 -9.75 -8.79
N ALA A 113 15.25 -10.23 -7.80
CA ALA A 113 14.78 -10.33 -6.41
C ALA A 113 14.30 -8.99 -5.83
N LEU A 114 14.89 -7.88 -6.28
CA LEU A 114 14.44 -6.53 -5.89
C LEU A 114 13.00 -6.20 -6.33
N LEU A 115 12.55 -6.81 -7.42
CA LEU A 115 11.24 -6.58 -8.02
C LEU A 115 10.26 -7.73 -7.78
N GLN A 116 10.73 -8.82 -7.23
CA GLN A 116 9.87 -9.97 -6.93
C GLN A 116 8.96 -9.71 -5.73
N ARG A 117 7.77 -10.30 -5.83
CA ARG A 117 6.77 -10.29 -4.77
C ARG A 117 6.39 -11.73 -4.43
N ASP A 118 6.15 -11.94 -3.17
CA ASP A 118 5.50 -13.16 -2.65
C ASP A 118 4.41 -12.72 -1.67
N ILE A 119 3.21 -12.52 -2.18
CA ILE A 119 2.09 -11.98 -1.40
C ILE A 119 1.73 -12.91 -0.24
N VAL A 120 1.86 -14.22 -0.44
CA VAL A 120 1.61 -15.20 0.63
C VAL A 120 2.62 -15.03 1.77
N LYS A 121 3.91 -14.90 1.47
CA LYS A 121 4.93 -14.62 2.49
C LYS A 121 4.76 -13.25 3.13
N GLU A 122 4.35 -12.24 2.38
CA GLU A 122 4.07 -10.90 2.93
C GLU A 122 2.99 -10.97 4.01
N VAL A 123 1.92 -11.69 3.75
CA VAL A 123 0.83 -11.88 4.70
C VAL A 123 1.28 -12.75 5.88
N ARG A 124 1.84 -13.91 5.60
CA ARG A 124 2.20 -14.92 6.61
C ARG A 124 3.37 -14.50 7.49
N ASP A 125 4.46 -14.07 6.85
CA ASP A 125 5.74 -13.87 7.52
C ASP A 125 5.97 -12.41 7.93
N ALA A 126 5.52 -11.45 7.13
CA ALA A 126 5.65 -10.02 7.44
C ALA A 126 4.39 -9.41 8.10
N GLY A 127 3.27 -10.09 8.08
CA GLY A 127 2.05 -9.66 8.75
C GLY A 127 1.28 -8.56 8.03
N VAL A 128 1.32 -8.56 6.71
CA VAL A 128 0.48 -7.67 5.90
C VAL A 128 -1.00 -8.02 6.12
N ARG A 129 -1.84 -7.01 6.32
CA ARG A 129 -3.28 -7.16 6.60
C ARG A 129 -4.18 -6.43 5.62
N VAL A 130 -3.65 -5.52 4.85
CA VAL A 130 -4.40 -4.75 3.84
C VAL A 130 -3.76 -4.98 2.48
N LEU A 131 -4.55 -5.33 1.47
CA LEU A 131 -4.07 -5.50 0.10
C LEU A 131 -4.89 -4.60 -0.84
N LYS A 132 -4.19 -3.76 -1.58
CA LYS A 132 -4.76 -2.96 -2.65
C LYS A 132 -4.48 -3.67 -3.98
N THR A 133 -5.52 -4.23 -4.59
CA THR A 133 -5.40 -4.87 -5.91
C THR A 133 -5.61 -3.85 -7.01
N ASP A 134 -4.64 -3.74 -7.91
CA ASP A 134 -4.63 -2.75 -8.98
C ASP A 134 -4.27 -3.42 -10.32
N VAL A 135 -4.24 -2.69 -11.38
CA VAL A 135 -3.77 -2.97 -12.75
C VAL A 135 -4.08 -4.38 -13.28
N ALA A 136 -3.44 -5.42 -12.77
CA ALA A 136 -3.56 -6.79 -13.30
C ALA A 136 -4.91 -7.44 -12.99
N TRP A 137 -5.67 -6.91 -12.05
CA TRP A 137 -7.01 -7.38 -11.69
C TRP A 137 -8.11 -6.70 -12.50
N VAL A 138 -7.75 -5.75 -13.37
CA VAL A 138 -8.70 -4.96 -14.16
C VAL A 138 -8.67 -5.40 -15.62
N GLY A 139 -9.81 -5.59 -16.25
CA GLY A 139 -9.91 -5.56 -17.69
C GLY A 139 -10.28 -6.86 -18.41
N TRP A 140 -10.02 -8.02 -17.90
CA TRP A 140 -10.30 -9.29 -18.58
C TRP A 140 -11.75 -9.81 -18.41
N GLY A 141 -12.61 -8.97 -17.88
CA GLY A 141 -14.03 -9.26 -17.69
C GLY A 141 -14.39 -9.85 -16.33
N TYR A 142 -15.68 -10.06 -16.14
CA TYR A 142 -16.27 -10.40 -14.86
C TYR A 142 -15.61 -11.58 -14.13
N SER A 143 -15.48 -12.71 -14.82
CA SER A 143 -14.96 -13.92 -14.16
C SER A 143 -13.50 -13.79 -13.77
N PHE A 144 -12.71 -13.11 -14.59
CA PHE A 144 -11.30 -12.86 -14.29
C PHE A 144 -11.13 -11.97 -13.06
N GLY A 145 -11.78 -10.81 -13.06
CA GLY A 145 -11.65 -9.85 -11.97
C GLY A 145 -12.20 -10.39 -10.65
N LEU A 146 -13.40 -10.96 -10.66
CA LEU A 146 -14.00 -11.49 -9.45
C LEU A 146 -13.17 -12.65 -8.85
N ASN A 147 -12.70 -13.58 -9.68
CA ASN A 147 -11.87 -14.68 -9.20
C ASN A 147 -10.54 -14.18 -8.66
N GLY A 148 -9.90 -13.24 -9.35
CA GLY A 148 -8.63 -12.66 -8.89
C GLY A 148 -8.74 -12.01 -7.51
N VAL A 149 -9.77 -11.21 -7.29
CA VAL A 149 -10.03 -10.60 -5.97
C VAL A 149 -10.38 -11.66 -4.92
N ALA A 150 -11.15 -12.69 -5.29
CA ALA A 150 -11.48 -13.79 -4.40
C ALA A 150 -10.22 -14.58 -3.98
N ASP A 151 -9.32 -14.85 -4.91
CA ASP A 151 -8.05 -15.54 -4.63
C ASP A 151 -7.21 -14.74 -3.61
N VAL A 152 -7.09 -13.44 -3.80
CA VAL A 152 -6.44 -12.55 -2.81
C VAL A 152 -7.18 -12.58 -1.47
N GLY A 153 -8.52 -12.58 -1.50
CA GLY A 153 -9.36 -12.65 -0.30
C GLY A 153 -9.16 -13.92 0.53
N HIS A 154 -8.78 -15.01 -0.10
CA HIS A 154 -8.52 -16.26 0.58
C HIS A 154 -7.15 -16.35 1.26
N ILE A 155 -6.20 -15.50 0.90
CA ILE A 155 -4.86 -15.51 1.51
C ILE A 155 -4.93 -15.20 3.01
N MET A 156 -5.70 -14.21 3.41
CA MET A 156 -5.77 -13.78 4.82
C MET A 156 -6.24 -14.89 5.77
N PRO A 157 -7.36 -15.59 5.53
CA PRO A 157 -7.79 -16.69 6.40
C PRO A 157 -6.81 -17.84 6.49
N TYR A 158 -6.13 -18.17 5.39
CA TYR A 158 -5.24 -19.33 5.33
C TYR A 158 -3.81 -19.03 5.82
N TYR A 159 -3.31 -17.83 5.57
CA TYR A 159 -1.91 -17.49 5.81
C TYR A 159 -1.73 -16.32 6.77
N GLY A 160 -2.80 -15.63 7.11
CA GLY A 160 -2.80 -14.41 7.91
C GLY A 160 -3.07 -14.59 9.40
N ASN A 161 -2.91 -15.81 9.97
CA ASN A 161 -3.12 -16.06 11.41
C ASN A 161 -4.49 -15.57 11.90
N ASP A 162 -5.55 -16.03 11.27
CA ASP A 162 -6.96 -15.68 11.53
C ASP A 162 -7.33 -14.21 11.27
N ALA A 163 -6.48 -13.47 10.56
CA ALA A 163 -6.79 -12.11 10.18
C ALA A 163 -7.94 -12.05 9.17
N ARG A 164 -8.85 -11.09 9.36
CA ARG A 164 -9.88 -10.82 8.35
C ARG A 164 -9.24 -10.23 7.10
N PRO A 165 -9.72 -10.61 5.90
CA PRO A 165 -9.33 -9.93 4.67
C PRO A 165 -9.74 -8.45 4.75
N PHE A 166 -8.81 -7.57 4.40
CA PHE A 166 -9.11 -6.19 4.09
C PHE A 166 -8.48 -5.84 2.76
N ILE A 167 -9.29 -5.91 1.71
CA ILE A 167 -8.87 -5.72 0.34
C ILE A 167 -9.57 -4.50 -0.22
N ILE A 168 -8.82 -3.69 -0.96
CA ILE A 168 -9.31 -2.55 -1.72
C ILE A 168 -9.05 -2.85 -3.19
N SER A 169 -10.09 -2.82 -4.02
CA SER A 169 -9.99 -3.17 -5.43
C SER A 169 -10.62 -2.11 -6.33
N LEU A 170 -10.13 -2.01 -7.57
CA LEU A 170 -10.83 -1.32 -8.66
C LEU A 170 -11.98 -2.16 -9.24
N ASP A 171 -11.96 -3.47 -9.00
CA ASP A 171 -12.87 -4.41 -9.62
C ASP A 171 -14.23 -4.41 -8.92
N GLY A 172 -15.13 -3.56 -9.41
CA GLY A 172 -16.47 -3.35 -8.88
C GLY A 172 -17.55 -4.24 -9.49
N TRP A 173 -17.25 -5.48 -9.85
CA TRP A 173 -18.22 -6.42 -10.37
C TRP A 173 -19.24 -6.85 -9.30
N ALA A 174 -20.45 -7.18 -9.73
CA ALA A 174 -21.45 -7.75 -8.83
C ALA A 174 -20.90 -9.02 -8.14
N GLY A 175 -20.84 -9.00 -6.83
CA GLY A 175 -20.24 -10.06 -6.02
C GLY A 175 -18.88 -9.70 -5.40
N THR A 176 -18.19 -8.66 -5.88
CA THR A 176 -16.89 -8.20 -5.34
C THR A 176 -17.01 -7.78 -3.87
N GLN A 177 -18.15 -7.23 -3.46
CA GLN A 177 -18.42 -6.86 -2.07
C GLN A 177 -18.26 -8.02 -1.07
N ARG A 178 -18.24 -9.25 -1.54
CA ARG A 178 -17.98 -10.43 -0.70
C ARG A 178 -16.52 -10.54 -0.28
N TYR A 179 -15.62 -9.90 -1.00
CA TYR A 179 -14.17 -10.05 -0.85
C TYR A 179 -13.45 -8.73 -0.60
N ALA A 180 -13.93 -7.63 -1.17
CA ALA A 180 -13.20 -6.36 -1.19
C ALA A 180 -14.13 -5.15 -1.05
N GLY A 181 -13.57 -4.07 -0.51
CA GLY A 181 -14.04 -2.71 -0.74
C GLY A 181 -13.55 -2.19 -2.09
N ILE A 182 -14.16 -1.12 -2.56
CA ILE A 182 -13.86 -0.56 -3.88
C ILE A 182 -13.44 0.89 -3.74
N TRP A 183 -12.42 1.28 -4.51
CA TRP A 183 -12.15 2.69 -4.75
C TRP A 183 -12.46 3.05 -6.19
N SER A 184 -12.71 4.31 -6.44
CA SER A 184 -13.18 4.82 -7.74
C SER A 184 -12.10 4.95 -8.81
N GLY A 185 -10.85 4.62 -8.51
CA GLY A 185 -9.72 4.74 -9.44
C GLY A 185 -8.89 6.01 -9.24
N ASP A 186 -7.99 6.24 -10.18
CA ASP A 186 -6.97 7.29 -10.12
C ASP A 186 -7.44 8.59 -10.79
N GLN A 187 -8.52 9.19 -10.28
CA GLN A 187 -8.96 10.48 -10.77
C GLN A 187 -8.05 11.62 -10.27
N THR A 188 -7.94 12.65 -11.05
CA THR A 188 -7.25 13.87 -10.64
C THR A 188 -8.02 14.57 -9.53
N GLY A 189 -7.47 14.60 -8.33
CA GLY A 189 -8.11 15.21 -7.18
C GLY A 189 -8.25 16.73 -7.28
N GLY A 190 -9.06 17.32 -6.41
CA GLY A 190 -9.18 18.78 -6.26
C GLY A 190 -10.12 19.47 -7.24
N GLN A 191 -10.89 18.74 -8.03
CA GLN A 191 -11.84 19.30 -8.99
C GLN A 191 -13.28 18.90 -8.64
N TRP A 192 -14.22 19.83 -8.77
CA TRP A 192 -15.63 19.63 -8.45
C TRP A 192 -16.32 18.60 -9.36
N GLU A 193 -15.85 18.44 -10.58
CA GLU A 193 -16.34 17.46 -11.55
C GLU A 193 -16.22 16.04 -11.03
N TYR A 194 -15.16 15.73 -10.33
CA TYR A 194 -14.96 14.39 -9.75
C TYR A 194 -15.91 14.13 -8.58
N ILE A 195 -16.22 15.15 -7.78
CA ILE A 195 -17.23 15.00 -6.73
C ILE A 195 -18.59 14.69 -7.35
N ARG A 196 -18.98 15.41 -8.41
CA ARG A 196 -20.23 15.15 -9.14
C ARG A 196 -20.28 13.74 -9.73
N PHE A 197 -19.16 13.27 -10.27
CA PHE A 197 -19.04 11.91 -10.81
C PHE A 197 -19.19 10.85 -9.70
N HIS A 198 -18.61 11.09 -8.55
CA HIS A 198 -18.61 10.12 -7.45
C HIS A 198 -19.97 9.95 -6.78
N ILE A 199 -20.81 10.98 -6.75
CA ILE A 199 -22.14 10.91 -6.12
C ILE A 199 -22.97 9.74 -6.68
N PRO A 200 -23.25 9.65 -8.00
CA PRO A 200 -24.00 8.51 -8.55
C PRO A 200 -23.25 7.18 -8.43
N THR A 201 -21.91 7.21 -8.51
CA THR A 201 -21.07 6.02 -8.35
C THR A 201 -21.26 5.40 -6.96
N TYR A 202 -21.17 6.20 -5.91
CA TYR A 202 -21.33 5.71 -4.53
C TYR A 202 -22.76 5.30 -4.21
N ILE A 203 -23.74 6.00 -4.77
CA ILE A 203 -25.15 5.57 -4.64
C ILE A 203 -25.34 4.21 -5.30
N GLY A 204 -24.86 4.02 -6.51
CA GLY A 204 -24.95 2.76 -7.25
C GLY A 204 -24.22 1.62 -6.53
N SER A 205 -23.02 1.85 -6.02
CA SER A 205 -22.28 0.88 -5.22
C SER A 205 -23.00 0.52 -3.93
N GLY A 206 -23.51 1.50 -3.20
CA GLY A 206 -24.26 1.28 -1.97
C GLY A 206 -25.55 0.45 -2.17
N LEU A 207 -26.23 0.62 -3.31
CA LEU A 207 -27.38 -0.21 -3.65
C LEU A 207 -27.01 -1.68 -3.92
N SER A 208 -25.76 -1.94 -4.27
CA SER A 208 -25.21 -3.28 -4.49
C SER A 208 -24.54 -3.87 -3.24
N GLY A 209 -24.47 -3.11 -2.14
CA GLY A 209 -23.81 -3.51 -0.90
C GLY A 209 -22.28 -3.37 -0.94
N GLN A 210 -21.77 -2.48 -1.78
CA GLN A 210 -20.33 -2.17 -1.90
C GLN A 210 -19.98 -0.91 -1.14
#